data_75ad7a39d25573c57e0f1d8cfeee0bdc
#
_entry.id   75ad7a39d25573c57e0f1d8cfeee0bdc
#
_cell.length_a   1.000
_cell.length_b   1.000
_cell.length_c   1.000
_cell.angle_alpha   90.00
_cell.angle_beta   90.00
_cell.angle_gamma   90.00
#
_symmetry.space_group_name_H-M   'P 1'
#
loop_
_entity.id
_entity.type
_entity.pdbx_description
1 polymer ?
#
loop_
_entity_poly.entity_id
_entity_poly.type
_entity_poly.pdbx_seq_one_letter_code
_entity_poly.pdbx_strand_id
1 'polypeptide(L)'
;CTIPLARGRSRSANVEATLEEAKKAIAGGAKEIVLTGVNIGDFGTAHNETLLDLIQKLDELEGIERYRISSIEPNLLTNEIISFVSTSNHFMPHFHIPLQSGSDDILKGMRRRYRTDLYRERIESIKSAMPHACIGVDVIVGFPGETNEHFNETVEFLKDLDVSYLHVFTYSERENTTALRIEDVVPMEAAFDVNGGVPIEVTPAPTPPSFTEPPVVPSETP
;
A
#
# COMPACT_ATOMS: atom_id res chain seq x y z
N CYS A 1 -1.11 -15.33 3.51
CA CYS A 1 -1.41 -14.12 4.30
C CYS A 1 -2.33 -14.47 5.47
N THR A 2 -2.03 -13.99 6.67
CA THR A 2 -2.86 -14.18 7.89
C THR A 2 -3.99 -13.16 8.01
N ILE A 3 -3.95 -12.09 7.23
CA ILE A 3 -4.92 -10.98 7.33
C ILE A 3 -6.38 -11.46 7.21
N PRO A 4 -6.76 -12.31 6.24
CA PRO A 4 -8.13 -12.81 6.16
C PRO A 4 -8.55 -13.64 7.38
N LEU A 5 -7.59 -14.34 8.02
CA LEU A 5 -7.86 -15.12 9.23
C LEU A 5 -8.10 -14.21 10.44
N ALA A 6 -7.36 -13.10 10.52
CA ALA A 6 -7.45 -12.16 11.64
C ALA A 6 -8.58 -11.14 11.49
N ARG A 7 -8.85 -10.66 10.27
CA ARG A 7 -9.81 -9.58 10.00
C ARG A 7 -11.10 -10.02 9.31
N GLY A 8 -11.15 -11.25 8.79
CA GLY A 8 -12.28 -11.77 8.04
C GLY A 8 -12.41 -11.16 6.64
N ARG A 9 -13.62 -11.10 6.12
CA ARG A 9 -13.93 -10.52 4.80
C ARG A 9 -13.70 -9.01 4.82
N SER A 10 -13.40 -8.44 3.63
CA SER A 10 -13.31 -6.99 3.43
C SER A 10 -14.60 -6.31 3.90
N ARG A 11 -14.46 -5.24 4.67
CA ARG A 11 -15.55 -4.43 5.20
C ARG A 11 -15.16 -2.97 5.11
N SER A 12 -16.08 -2.16 4.61
CA SER A 12 -15.96 -0.70 4.60
C SER A 12 -17.24 -0.08 5.11
N ALA A 13 -17.19 1.17 5.55
CA ALA A 13 -18.36 2.01 5.63
C ALA A 13 -18.89 2.29 4.20
N ASN A 14 -20.09 2.81 4.08
CA ASN A 14 -20.59 3.35 2.82
C ASN A 14 -20.06 4.78 2.60
N VAL A 15 -20.28 5.33 1.41
CA VAL A 15 -19.83 6.68 1.04
C VAL A 15 -20.36 7.72 2.01
N GLU A 16 -21.66 7.70 2.31
CA GLU A 16 -22.31 8.70 3.19
C GLU A 16 -21.69 8.74 4.60
N ALA A 17 -21.53 7.56 5.22
CA ALA A 17 -20.93 7.48 6.55
C ALA A 17 -19.46 7.94 6.54
N THR A 18 -18.71 7.65 5.46
CA THR A 18 -17.32 8.10 5.33
C THR A 18 -17.24 9.62 5.14
N LEU A 19 -18.17 10.21 4.39
CA LEU A 19 -18.26 11.68 4.23
C LEU A 19 -18.56 12.36 5.56
N GLU A 20 -19.47 11.81 6.37
CA GLU A 20 -19.76 12.37 7.70
C GLU A 20 -18.53 12.36 8.63
N GLU A 21 -17.73 11.31 8.61
CA GLU A 21 -16.47 11.26 9.36
C GLU A 21 -15.45 12.28 8.81
N ALA A 22 -15.36 12.43 7.49
CA ALA A 22 -14.50 13.44 6.87
C ALA A 22 -14.92 14.86 7.28
N LYS A 23 -16.21 15.18 7.25
CA LYS A 23 -16.76 16.49 7.69
C LYS A 23 -16.42 16.76 9.16
N LYS A 24 -16.54 15.76 10.05
CA LYS A 24 -16.16 15.91 11.46
C LYS A 24 -14.67 16.20 11.61
N ALA A 25 -13.81 15.49 10.86
CA ALA A 25 -12.38 15.73 10.89
C ALA A 25 -12.04 17.15 10.41
N ILE A 26 -12.65 17.61 9.32
CA ILE A 26 -12.48 18.97 8.78
C ILE A 26 -12.95 20.01 9.79
N ALA A 27 -14.12 19.83 10.40
CA ALA A 27 -14.64 20.73 11.45
C ALA A 27 -13.72 20.77 12.68
N GLY A 28 -13.00 19.66 12.96
CA GLY A 28 -11.95 19.58 13.98
C GLY A 28 -10.62 20.22 13.59
N GLY A 29 -10.51 20.80 12.38
CA GLY A 29 -9.32 21.51 11.91
C GLY A 29 -8.32 20.62 11.17
N ALA A 30 -8.68 19.40 10.77
CA ALA A 30 -7.81 18.54 9.96
C ALA A 30 -7.48 19.24 8.63
N LYS A 31 -6.20 19.23 8.24
CA LYS A 31 -5.69 19.77 6.99
C LYS A 31 -5.43 18.69 5.95
N GLU A 32 -5.24 17.48 6.40
CA GLU A 32 -5.01 16.31 5.56
C GLU A 32 -5.82 15.13 6.07
N ILE A 33 -6.44 14.40 5.15
CA ILE A 33 -7.09 13.11 5.44
C ILE A 33 -6.42 12.04 4.59
N VAL A 34 -5.93 10.99 5.25
CA VAL A 34 -5.35 9.83 4.59
C VAL A 34 -6.36 8.70 4.60
N LEU A 35 -6.80 8.29 3.41
CA LEU A 35 -7.69 7.15 3.24
C LEU A 35 -6.89 5.87 3.43
N THR A 36 -7.18 5.12 4.49
CA THR A 36 -6.41 3.92 4.84
C THR A 36 -7.27 2.66 4.86
N GLY A 37 -6.64 1.54 4.55
CA GLY A 37 -7.26 0.23 4.60
C GLY A 37 -6.23 -0.87 4.30
N VAL A 38 -6.62 -2.13 4.46
CA VAL A 38 -5.79 -3.26 4.02
C VAL A 38 -5.63 -3.26 2.51
N ASN A 39 -6.72 -2.93 1.82
CA ASN A 39 -6.78 -2.69 0.38
C ASN A 39 -7.93 -1.72 0.14
N ILE A 40 -7.58 -0.46 -0.07
CA ILE A 40 -8.61 0.58 -0.21
C ILE A 40 -9.42 0.44 -1.49
N GLY A 41 -8.88 -0.22 -2.51
CA GLY A 41 -9.58 -0.46 -3.77
C GLY A 41 -10.85 -1.32 -3.65
N ASP A 42 -10.97 -2.10 -2.55
CA ASP A 42 -12.17 -2.89 -2.24
C ASP A 42 -13.30 -2.06 -1.58
N PHE A 43 -13.11 -0.75 -1.40
CA PHE A 43 -14.10 0.11 -0.75
C PHE A 43 -15.47 0.00 -1.43
N GLY A 44 -16.52 -0.01 -0.62
CA GLY A 44 -17.90 0.07 -1.08
C GLY A 44 -18.50 -1.22 -1.63
N THR A 45 -17.70 -2.30 -1.82
CA THR A 45 -18.17 -3.55 -2.43
C THR A 45 -19.42 -4.15 -1.77
N ALA A 46 -19.56 -4.00 -0.44
CA ALA A 46 -20.74 -4.47 0.30
C ALA A 46 -21.98 -3.57 0.12
N HIS A 47 -21.83 -2.39 -0.46
CA HIS A 47 -22.84 -1.35 -0.58
C HIS A 47 -23.17 -1.01 -2.04
N ASN A 48 -22.61 -1.73 -3.02
CA ASN A 48 -22.64 -1.41 -4.46
C ASN A 48 -22.09 0.01 -4.76
N GLU A 49 -21.11 0.42 -4.01
CA GLU A 49 -20.37 1.67 -4.16
C GLU A 49 -18.93 1.36 -4.50
N THR A 50 -18.19 2.34 -5.00
CA THR A 50 -16.79 2.20 -5.40
C THR A 50 -15.88 3.21 -4.69
N LEU A 51 -14.56 2.95 -4.72
CA LEU A 51 -13.59 3.94 -4.28
C LEU A 51 -13.69 5.23 -5.11
N LEU A 52 -14.00 5.12 -6.41
CA LEU A 52 -14.17 6.29 -7.27
C LEU A 52 -15.34 7.18 -6.79
N ASP A 53 -16.49 6.58 -6.45
CA ASP A 53 -17.64 7.33 -5.92
C ASP A 53 -17.26 8.08 -4.65
N LEU A 54 -16.49 7.43 -3.76
CA LEU A 54 -16.02 8.06 -2.52
C LEU A 54 -15.10 9.25 -2.79
N ILE A 55 -14.05 9.06 -3.60
CA ILE A 55 -13.04 10.12 -3.80
C ILE A 55 -13.62 11.32 -4.53
N GLN A 56 -14.58 11.11 -5.45
CA GLN A 56 -15.31 12.19 -6.10
C GLN A 56 -16.11 13.03 -5.10
N LYS A 57 -16.80 12.37 -4.17
CA LYS A 57 -17.59 13.05 -3.13
C LYS A 57 -16.72 13.72 -2.07
N LEU A 58 -15.59 13.16 -1.74
CA LEU A 58 -14.61 13.79 -0.83
C LEU A 58 -14.03 15.06 -1.43
N ASP A 59 -13.76 15.08 -2.73
CA ASP A 59 -13.19 16.24 -3.44
C ASP A 59 -14.14 17.44 -3.48
N GLU A 60 -15.46 17.20 -3.31
CA GLU A 60 -16.50 18.25 -3.20
C GLU A 60 -16.53 18.94 -1.81
N LEU A 61 -15.84 18.38 -0.79
CA LEU A 61 -15.86 18.94 0.56
C LEU A 61 -14.93 20.16 0.68
N GLU A 62 -15.45 21.24 1.23
CA GLU A 62 -14.68 22.45 1.50
C GLU A 62 -13.96 22.39 2.85
N GLY A 63 -12.87 23.14 2.99
CA GLY A 63 -12.13 23.29 4.26
C GLY A 63 -11.00 22.30 4.48
N ILE A 64 -10.81 21.33 3.59
CA ILE A 64 -9.67 20.41 3.56
C ILE A 64 -8.59 20.92 2.59
N GLU A 65 -7.32 20.72 2.93
CA GLU A 65 -6.25 21.10 2.02
C GLU A 65 -5.86 19.94 1.10
N ARG A 66 -5.89 18.68 1.61
CA ARG A 66 -5.49 17.52 0.79
C ARG A 66 -6.00 16.18 1.31
N TYR A 67 -6.13 15.28 0.34
CA TYR A 67 -6.38 13.85 0.58
C TYR A 67 -5.20 13.02 0.05
N ARG A 68 -4.91 11.89 0.71
CA ARG A 68 -4.02 10.86 0.17
C ARG A 68 -4.68 9.49 0.17
N ILE A 69 -4.47 8.76 -0.92
CA ILE A 69 -4.81 7.36 -1.04
C ILE A 69 -3.63 6.55 -0.50
N SER A 70 -3.88 5.64 0.46
CA SER A 70 -2.85 4.71 0.93
C SER A 70 -2.70 3.50 -0.03
N SER A 71 -2.38 2.33 0.49
CA SER A 71 -2.16 1.12 -0.31
C SER A 71 -3.37 0.72 -1.17
N ILE A 72 -3.16 0.61 -2.47
CA ILE A 72 -4.14 0.11 -3.44
C ILE A 72 -3.51 -0.95 -4.34
N GLU A 73 -4.15 -2.11 -4.48
CA GLU A 73 -3.66 -3.15 -5.40
C GLU A 73 -3.74 -2.71 -6.86
N PRO A 74 -2.77 -3.09 -7.72
CA PRO A 74 -2.71 -2.65 -9.12
C PRO A 74 -3.98 -2.93 -9.93
N ASN A 75 -4.62 -4.07 -9.68
CA ASN A 75 -5.85 -4.48 -10.37
C ASN A 75 -7.10 -3.70 -9.94
N LEU A 76 -7.03 -2.96 -8.84
CA LEU A 76 -8.12 -2.12 -8.32
C LEU A 76 -7.87 -0.63 -8.55
N LEU A 77 -6.65 -0.25 -8.91
CA LEU A 77 -6.31 1.10 -9.35
C LEU A 77 -6.70 1.26 -10.82
N THR A 78 -7.90 1.71 -11.07
CA THR A 78 -8.41 1.87 -12.44
C THR A 78 -7.94 3.17 -13.10
N ASN A 79 -8.04 3.24 -14.43
CA ASN A 79 -7.68 4.43 -15.19
C ASN A 79 -8.59 5.63 -14.84
N GLU A 80 -9.83 5.37 -14.44
CA GLU A 80 -10.78 6.40 -13.99
C GLU A 80 -10.31 7.03 -12.67
N ILE A 81 -9.79 6.23 -11.72
CA ILE A 81 -9.20 6.74 -10.48
C ILE A 81 -7.96 7.58 -10.77
N ILE A 82 -7.06 7.10 -11.63
CA ILE A 82 -5.85 7.84 -12.03
C ILE A 82 -6.22 9.16 -12.70
N SER A 83 -7.16 9.14 -13.65
CA SER A 83 -7.64 10.33 -14.33
C SER A 83 -8.29 11.33 -13.38
N PHE A 84 -9.11 10.85 -12.43
CA PHE A 84 -9.72 11.71 -11.43
C PHE A 84 -8.66 12.39 -10.54
N VAL A 85 -7.72 11.62 -9.98
CA VAL A 85 -6.65 12.17 -9.14
C VAL A 85 -5.82 13.21 -9.90
N SER A 86 -5.58 13.00 -11.19
CA SER A 86 -4.79 13.93 -12.02
C SER A 86 -5.45 15.29 -12.23
N THR A 87 -6.77 15.38 -12.06
CA THR A 87 -7.55 16.61 -12.24
C THR A 87 -8.10 17.19 -10.94
N SER A 88 -8.01 16.45 -9.85
CA SER A 88 -8.47 16.86 -8.53
C SER A 88 -7.60 17.99 -7.96
N ASN A 89 -8.24 18.90 -7.21
CA ASN A 89 -7.54 19.97 -6.49
C ASN A 89 -7.03 19.53 -5.11
N HIS A 90 -7.60 18.48 -4.53
CA HIS A 90 -7.31 18.06 -3.17
C HIS A 90 -6.59 16.71 -3.09
N PHE A 91 -6.78 15.81 -4.06
CA PHE A 91 -6.07 14.53 -4.04
C PHE A 91 -4.62 14.70 -4.48
N MET A 92 -3.71 14.29 -3.60
CA MET A 92 -2.27 14.37 -3.88
C MET A 92 -1.86 13.36 -4.95
N PRO A 93 -0.93 13.74 -5.86
CA PRO A 93 -0.34 12.84 -6.84
C PRO A 93 0.64 11.89 -6.15
N HIS A 94 0.12 11.08 -5.24
CA HIS A 94 0.85 10.11 -4.44
C HIS A 94 0.09 8.78 -4.43
N PHE A 95 0.79 7.72 -4.84
CA PHE A 95 0.25 6.36 -4.88
C PHE A 95 1.18 5.41 -4.15
N HIS A 96 0.63 4.53 -3.35
CA HIS A 96 1.34 3.40 -2.79
C HIS A 96 0.75 2.11 -3.37
N ILE A 97 1.52 1.46 -4.25
CA ILE A 97 1.06 0.33 -5.07
C ILE A 97 1.95 -0.88 -4.78
N PRO A 98 1.52 -1.82 -3.91
CA PRO A 98 2.33 -2.99 -3.59
C PRO A 98 2.54 -3.89 -4.81
N LEU A 99 3.80 -4.06 -5.25
CA LEU A 99 4.19 -4.96 -6.33
C LEU A 99 4.30 -6.40 -5.84
N GLN A 100 4.93 -6.59 -4.71
CA GLN A 100 5.29 -7.82 -4.03
C GLN A 100 6.45 -8.59 -4.68
N SER A 101 6.48 -8.80 -6.00
CA SER A 101 7.57 -9.38 -6.77
C SER A 101 7.49 -8.91 -8.23
N GLY A 102 8.64 -8.79 -8.89
CA GLY A 102 8.73 -8.53 -10.33
C GLY A 102 8.76 -9.80 -11.17
N SER A 103 8.58 -10.99 -10.57
CA SER A 103 8.44 -12.25 -11.27
C SER A 103 6.99 -12.73 -11.26
N ASP A 104 6.45 -13.02 -12.45
CA ASP A 104 5.07 -13.50 -12.60
C ASP A 104 4.83 -14.87 -11.96
N ASP A 105 5.86 -15.73 -11.91
CA ASP A 105 5.77 -17.02 -11.25
C ASP A 105 5.65 -16.87 -9.73
N ILE A 106 6.38 -15.94 -9.14
CA ILE A 106 6.28 -15.62 -7.72
C ILE A 106 4.96 -14.93 -7.40
N LEU A 107 4.51 -13.99 -8.23
CA LEU A 107 3.17 -13.37 -8.08
C LEU A 107 2.06 -14.41 -8.13
N LYS A 108 2.15 -15.40 -9.01
CA LYS A 108 1.23 -16.54 -9.08
C LYS A 108 1.29 -17.41 -7.83
N GLY A 109 2.50 -17.71 -7.34
CA GLY A 109 2.71 -18.42 -6.07
C GLY A 109 2.10 -17.69 -4.87
N MET A 110 2.22 -16.37 -4.83
CA MET A 110 1.58 -15.49 -3.85
C MET A 110 0.06 -15.34 -4.07
N ARG A 111 -0.50 -15.90 -5.14
CA ARG A 111 -1.90 -15.80 -5.56
C ARG A 111 -2.36 -14.35 -5.79
N ARG A 112 -1.50 -13.52 -6.38
CA ARG A 112 -1.85 -12.17 -6.77
C ARG A 112 -2.80 -12.20 -7.97
N ARG A 113 -3.68 -11.18 -8.05
CA ARG A 113 -4.68 -11.04 -9.12
C ARG A 113 -4.20 -10.15 -10.25
N TYR A 114 -2.91 -9.88 -10.30
CA TYR A 114 -2.23 -9.09 -11.32
C TYR A 114 -0.89 -9.74 -11.68
N ARG A 115 -0.34 -9.28 -12.78
CA ARG A 115 0.98 -9.61 -13.28
C ARG A 115 1.81 -8.35 -13.48
N THR A 116 3.05 -8.54 -13.84
CA THR A 116 4.02 -7.46 -14.07
C THR A 116 3.60 -6.54 -15.18
N ASP A 117 2.96 -7.04 -16.25
CA ASP A 117 2.44 -6.23 -17.37
C ASP A 117 1.39 -5.21 -16.92
N LEU A 118 0.38 -5.63 -16.14
CA LEU A 118 -0.61 -4.72 -15.57
C LEU A 118 0.03 -3.71 -14.62
N TYR A 119 1.01 -4.14 -13.81
CA TYR A 119 1.70 -3.25 -12.90
C TYR A 119 2.41 -2.13 -13.65
N ARG A 120 3.19 -2.49 -14.68
CA ARG A 120 3.88 -1.54 -15.57
C ARG A 120 2.89 -0.56 -16.20
N GLU A 121 1.80 -1.06 -16.77
CA GLU A 121 0.74 -0.23 -17.36
C GLU A 121 0.21 0.82 -16.37
N ARG A 122 0.01 0.45 -15.09
CA ARG A 122 -0.46 1.39 -14.07
C ARG A 122 0.56 2.48 -13.77
N ILE A 123 1.85 2.12 -13.62
CA ILE A 123 2.92 3.10 -13.42
C ILE A 123 3.00 4.07 -14.61
N GLU A 124 3.01 3.56 -15.83
CA GLU A 124 3.06 4.36 -17.06
C GLU A 124 1.83 5.29 -17.17
N SER A 125 0.63 4.79 -16.87
CA SER A 125 -0.60 5.60 -16.87
C SER A 125 -0.54 6.73 -15.85
N ILE A 126 -0.05 6.47 -14.63
CA ILE A 126 0.13 7.51 -13.60
C ILE A 126 1.15 8.54 -14.08
N LYS A 127 2.32 8.11 -14.55
CA LYS A 127 3.39 9.01 -14.96
C LYS A 127 3.04 9.81 -16.22
N SER A 128 2.26 9.22 -17.12
CA SER A 128 1.73 9.95 -18.28
C SER A 128 0.76 11.07 -17.87
N ALA A 129 -0.14 10.80 -16.91
CA ALA A 129 -1.10 11.79 -16.43
C ALA A 129 -0.48 12.81 -15.45
N MET A 130 0.46 12.34 -14.62
CA MET A 130 1.11 13.11 -13.55
C MET A 130 2.61 12.77 -13.48
N PRO A 131 3.48 13.39 -14.32
CA PRO A 131 4.91 13.05 -14.36
C PRO A 131 5.64 13.21 -13.02
N HIS A 132 5.14 14.10 -12.16
CA HIS A 132 5.68 14.38 -10.82
C HIS A 132 5.10 13.50 -9.71
N ALA A 133 4.20 12.54 -10.03
CA ALA A 133 3.59 11.69 -9.03
C ALA A 133 4.63 10.88 -8.25
N CYS A 134 4.44 10.83 -6.94
CA CYS A 134 5.23 10.00 -6.04
C CYS A 134 4.63 8.60 -5.98
N ILE A 135 5.41 7.58 -6.34
CA ILE A 135 4.95 6.19 -6.37
C ILE A 135 5.81 5.35 -5.41
N GLY A 136 5.18 4.84 -4.36
CA GLY A 136 5.77 3.91 -3.41
C GLY A 136 5.43 2.46 -3.74
N VAL A 137 6.39 1.56 -3.53
CA VAL A 137 6.29 0.15 -3.89
C VAL A 137 6.70 -0.73 -2.72
N ASP A 138 5.92 -1.77 -2.43
CA ASP A 138 6.32 -2.83 -1.51
C ASP A 138 6.79 -4.06 -2.29
N VAL A 139 7.90 -4.65 -1.87
CA VAL A 139 8.46 -5.88 -2.42
C VAL A 139 8.75 -6.86 -1.28
N ILE A 140 8.49 -8.14 -1.50
CA ILE A 140 8.85 -9.22 -0.58
C ILE A 140 9.94 -10.05 -1.25
N VAL A 141 11.06 -10.27 -0.55
CA VAL A 141 12.16 -11.13 -0.97
C VAL A 141 12.21 -12.39 -0.10
N GLY A 142 12.69 -13.50 -0.67
CA GLY A 142 12.77 -14.78 0.02
C GLY A 142 11.43 -15.50 0.16
N PHE A 143 10.47 -15.23 -0.72
CA PHE A 143 9.22 -15.99 -0.75
C PHE A 143 9.52 -17.47 -1.10
N PRO A 144 8.86 -18.48 -0.48
CA PRO A 144 9.09 -19.87 -0.80
C PRO A 144 8.95 -20.17 -2.29
N GLY A 145 9.96 -20.79 -2.88
CA GLY A 145 10.08 -21.04 -4.32
C GLY A 145 10.73 -19.91 -5.11
N GLU A 146 11.15 -18.81 -4.48
CA GLU A 146 11.92 -17.77 -5.15
C GLU A 146 13.35 -18.25 -5.41
N THR A 147 13.77 -18.24 -6.67
CA THR A 147 15.15 -18.55 -7.08
C THR A 147 15.92 -17.25 -7.34
N ASN A 148 17.25 -17.36 -7.55
CA ASN A 148 18.06 -16.20 -7.93
C ASN A 148 17.61 -15.59 -9.26
N GLU A 149 17.09 -16.39 -10.18
CA GLU A 149 16.54 -15.92 -11.43
C GLU A 149 15.30 -15.02 -11.18
N HIS A 150 14.34 -15.48 -10.36
CA HIS A 150 13.15 -14.71 -9.99
C HIS A 150 13.49 -13.42 -9.25
N PHE A 151 14.50 -13.47 -8.38
CA PHE A 151 15.00 -12.29 -7.70
C PHE A 151 15.59 -11.28 -8.71
N ASN A 152 16.43 -11.73 -9.64
CA ASN A 152 17.01 -10.90 -10.69
C ASN A 152 15.94 -10.31 -11.61
N GLU A 153 14.90 -11.09 -11.98
CA GLU A 153 13.74 -10.59 -12.71
C GLU A 153 13.10 -9.40 -11.95
N THR A 154 12.93 -9.55 -10.63
CA THR A 154 12.36 -8.47 -9.79
C THR A 154 13.26 -7.23 -9.78
N VAL A 155 14.57 -7.39 -9.66
CA VAL A 155 15.52 -6.28 -9.67
C VAL A 155 15.50 -5.54 -11.02
N GLU A 156 15.58 -6.28 -12.12
CA GLU A 156 15.56 -5.66 -13.46
C GLU A 156 14.21 -5.00 -13.76
N PHE A 157 13.10 -5.63 -13.36
CA PHE A 157 11.78 -5.05 -13.49
C PHE A 157 11.65 -3.71 -12.75
N LEU A 158 12.17 -3.63 -11.52
CA LEU A 158 12.13 -2.40 -10.71
C LEU A 158 13.03 -1.29 -11.28
N LYS A 159 14.18 -1.64 -11.86
CA LYS A 159 15.08 -0.66 -12.50
C LYS A 159 14.44 0.02 -13.72
N ASP A 160 13.56 -0.68 -14.41
CA ASP A 160 12.87 -0.19 -15.60
C ASP A 160 11.64 0.68 -15.26
N LEU A 161 11.24 0.76 -13.97
CA LEU A 161 10.07 1.49 -13.55
C LEU A 161 10.43 2.88 -12.98
N ASP A 162 9.65 3.88 -13.34
CA ASP A 162 9.73 5.22 -12.73
C ASP A 162 8.97 5.24 -11.40
N VAL A 163 9.60 4.68 -10.37
CA VAL A 163 9.08 4.65 -9.00
C VAL A 163 9.92 5.54 -8.09
N SER A 164 9.33 6.03 -7.00
CA SER A 164 9.96 7.02 -6.13
C SER A 164 10.67 6.42 -4.94
N TYR A 165 10.13 5.34 -4.36
CA TYR A 165 10.73 4.65 -3.21
C TYR A 165 10.24 3.21 -3.11
N LEU A 166 11.05 2.38 -2.44
CA LEU A 166 10.78 0.97 -2.20
C LEU A 166 10.76 0.68 -0.70
N HIS A 167 9.80 -0.15 -0.29
CA HIS A 167 9.86 -0.86 0.97
C HIS A 167 10.13 -2.34 0.67
N VAL A 168 11.29 -2.82 1.07
CA VAL A 168 11.67 -4.21 0.88
C VAL A 168 11.47 -4.97 2.18
N PHE A 169 10.68 -6.03 2.13
CA PHE A 169 10.39 -6.90 3.25
C PHE A 169 10.97 -8.29 2.99
N THR A 170 11.60 -8.88 3.99
CA THR A 170 11.89 -10.32 3.94
C THR A 170 10.61 -11.10 4.22
N TYR A 171 10.43 -12.20 3.48
CA TYR A 171 9.35 -13.13 3.76
C TYR A 171 9.44 -13.62 5.22
N SER A 172 8.32 -13.59 5.91
CA SER A 172 8.21 -14.12 7.27
C SER A 172 7.12 -15.17 7.31
N GLU A 173 7.50 -16.37 7.75
CA GLU A 173 6.56 -17.45 7.96
C GLU A 173 5.48 -17.07 8.97
N ARG A 174 4.25 -17.46 8.67
CA ARG A 174 3.11 -17.26 9.56
C ARG A 174 2.33 -18.56 9.66
N GLU A 175 2.05 -18.99 10.87
CA GLU A 175 1.24 -20.17 11.13
C GLU A 175 -0.11 -20.10 10.40
N ASN A 176 -0.60 -21.26 10.01
CA ASN A 176 -1.90 -21.43 9.31
C ASN A 176 -2.00 -20.74 7.94
N THR A 177 -0.88 -20.40 7.29
CA THR A 177 -0.87 -19.87 5.93
C THR A 177 -0.64 -20.97 4.91
N THR A 178 -1.18 -20.78 3.69
CA THR A 178 -0.97 -21.71 2.58
C THR A 178 0.48 -21.69 2.07
N ALA A 179 1.22 -20.60 2.31
CA ALA A 179 2.62 -20.47 1.93
C ALA A 179 3.52 -21.52 2.64
N LEU A 180 3.18 -21.95 3.86
CA LEU A 180 3.88 -23.02 4.57
C LEU A 180 3.81 -24.40 3.90
N ARG A 181 2.98 -24.55 2.87
CA ARG A 181 2.86 -25.80 2.09
C ARG A 181 3.77 -25.83 0.86
N ILE A 182 4.50 -24.75 0.63
CA ILE A 182 5.48 -24.64 -0.46
C ILE A 182 6.79 -25.19 0.10
N GLU A 183 7.35 -26.22 -0.54
CA GLU A 183 8.49 -26.98 0.00
C GLU A 183 9.85 -26.26 -0.15
N ASP A 184 9.99 -25.38 -1.13
CA ASP A 184 11.24 -24.68 -1.44
C ASP A 184 11.39 -23.41 -0.59
N VAL A 185 11.75 -23.59 0.67
CA VAL A 185 11.99 -22.46 1.59
C VAL A 185 13.35 -21.83 1.28
N VAL A 186 13.38 -20.54 1.01
CA VAL A 186 14.62 -19.77 0.84
C VAL A 186 15.24 -19.55 2.22
N PRO A 187 16.50 -19.99 2.47
CA PRO A 187 17.16 -19.70 3.74
C PRO A 187 17.28 -18.19 3.94
N MET A 188 17.03 -17.72 5.16
CA MET A 188 17.06 -16.28 5.47
C MET A 188 18.44 -15.65 5.13
N GLU A 189 19.50 -16.41 5.28
CA GLU A 189 20.87 -16.01 4.93
C GLU A 189 21.03 -15.77 3.41
N ALA A 190 20.38 -16.58 2.57
CA ALA A 190 20.40 -16.41 1.12
C ALA A 190 19.59 -15.20 0.64
N ALA A 191 18.54 -14.82 1.36
CA ALA A 191 17.75 -13.62 1.06
C ALA A 191 18.55 -12.32 1.28
N PHE A 192 19.65 -12.37 2.02
CA PHE A 192 20.56 -11.25 2.29
C PHE A 192 21.86 -11.28 1.48
N ASP A 193 22.20 -12.42 0.84
CA ASP A 193 23.46 -12.57 0.09
C ASP A 193 23.27 -12.32 -1.42
N VAL A 194 22.70 -11.20 -1.74
CA VAL A 194 22.28 -10.89 -3.10
C VAL A 194 23.38 -10.26 -3.94
N ASN A 195 24.63 -10.49 -3.71
CA ASN A 195 25.76 -10.16 -4.63
C ASN A 195 27.12 -10.21 -3.93
N GLY A 196 27.49 -11.31 -3.33
CA GLY A 196 28.88 -11.51 -2.89
C GLY A 196 29.40 -10.36 -2.01
N GLY A 197 28.74 -10.03 -0.93
CA GLY A 197 29.37 -9.35 0.18
C GLY A 197 29.33 -7.83 0.19
N VAL A 198 28.17 -7.21 0.14
CA VAL A 198 27.98 -5.96 0.91
C VAL A 198 26.72 -6.16 1.76
N PRO A 199 26.83 -6.30 3.09
CA PRO A 199 25.68 -6.22 3.95
C PRO A 199 25.01 -4.88 3.72
N ILE A 200 23.76 -4.87 3.27
CA ILE A 200 22.95 -3.66 3.43
C ILE A 200 22.80 -3.51 4.94
N GLU A 201 23.53 -2.56 5.49
CA GLU A 201 23.34 -2.14 6.88
C GLU A 201 21.90 -1.65 6.99
N VAL A 202 21.02 -2.55 7.43
CA VAL A 202 19.64 -2.19 7.77
C VAL A 202 19.76 -1.35 9.03
N THR A 203 19.83 -0.04 8.84
CA THR A 203 19.68 0.88 9.95
C THR A 203 18.32 0.60 10.56
N PRO A 204 18.22 0.12 11.80
CA PRO A 204 16.92 -0.08 12.44
C PRO A 204 16.16 1.24 12.38
N ALA A 205 14.89 1.19 12.01
CA ALA A 205 14.03 2.36 12.02
C ALA A 205 14.21 3.08 13.37
N PRO A 206 14.35 4.41 13.39
CA PRO A 206 14.49 5.14 14.63
C PRO A 206 13.33 4.75 15.55
N THR A 207 13.66 4.35 16.76
CA THR A 207 12.68 4.02 17.79
C THR A 207 11.72 5.20 17.88
N PRO A 208 10.41 5.01 17.71
CA PRO A 208 9.47 6.12 17.85
C PRO A 208 9.70 6.76 19.22
N PRO A 209 9.66 8.09 19.31
CA PRO A 209 9.83 8.77 20.59
C PRO A 209 8.82 8.18 21.58
N SER A 210 9.30 7.80 22.75
CA SER A 210 8.44 7.35 23.83
C SER A 210 7.44 8.47 24.12
N PHE A 211 6.15 8.19 23.89
CA PHE A 211 5.09 9.07 24.33
C PHE A 211 5.14 9.08 25.87
N THR A 212 5.73 10.11 26.43
CA THR A 212 5.51 10.43 27.85
C THR A 212 4.07 10.89 27.95
N GLU A 213 3.28 10.19 28.74
CA GLU A 213 1.92 10.62 29.07
C GLU A 213 1.94 12.08 29.52
N PRO A 214 1.01 12.93 29.03
CA PRO A 214 0.90 14.28 29.51
C PRO A 214 0.62 14.25 31.03
N PRO A 215 1.15 15.19 31.82
CA PRO A 215 0.96 15.23 33.24
C PRO A 215 -0.55 15.30 33.56
N VAL A 216 -0.99 14.40 34.43
CA VAL A 216 -2.36 14.38 34.95
C VAL A 216 -2.59 15.68 35.74
N VAL A 217 -3.42 16.56 35.20
CA VAL A 217 -3.86 17.75 35.90
C VAL A 217 -4.81 17.30 37.02
N PRO A 218 -4.54 17.59 38.30
CA PRO A 218 -5.47 17.27 39.39
C PRO A 218 -6.79 18.03 39.18
N SER A 219 -7.91 17.32 39.21
CA SER A 219 -9.24 17.92 39.18
C SER A 219 -9.44 18.69 40.52
N GLU A 220 -9.44 19.99 40.46
CA GLU A 220 -9.98 20.79 41.55
C GLU A 220 -11.50 20.55 41.61
N THR A 221 -11.94 19.93 42.72
CA THR A 221 -13.35 19.82 43.06
C THR A 221 -13.72 21.03 43.95
N PRO A 222 -14.87 21.65 43.73
CA PRO A 222 -15.34 22.77 44.52
C PRO A 222 -15.78 22.37 45.90
#